data_994f47fa61b603655a9c6e1c81ea4ed7
#
_entry.id   994f47fa61b603655a9c6e1c81ea4ed7
#
_cell.length_a   1.000
_cell.length_b   1.000
_cell.length_c   1.000
_cell.angle_alpha   90.00
_cell.angle_beta   90.00
_cell.angle_gamma   90.00
#
_symmetry.space_group_name_H-M   'P 1'
#
loop_
_entity.id
_entity.type
_entity.pdbx_description
1 polymer ?
#
loop_
_entity_poly.entity_id
_entity_poly.type
_entity_poly.pdbx_seq_one_letter_code
_entity_poly.pdbx_strand_id
1 'polypeptide(L)'
;MSGSGRLALLDSLRGLTLISMILFHACWDAVYLLGANWPWYGSRAAYIWQQSICWTFILLSGFCIPFSSKLLRRGLEVFGAGALVMAVTCILLPEDRVVFGVLTLIGSCMLLMVPLRKLLDGNGKAAILFIVFAILFILFKDVNYGEIGTGMLHRIVPAIPKLTIRIPEALYANLATAYLGFPPADFYSTDYFSLLPWNFLYLCGYELHWILKAAGVLDAPILRKEIRPLAFMGRNSLVIYLLHQPVLYLFVLLYNALK
;
A
#
# COMPACT_ATOMS: atom_id res chain seq x y z
N MET A 1 -27.37 -2.69 -23.44
CA MET A 1 -26.06 -2.84 -22.76
C MET A 1 -26.18 -2.12 -21.43
N SER A 2 -26.48 -2.83 -20.33
CA SER A 2 -26.67 -2.25 -19.01
C SER A 2 -25.33 -1.74 -18.50
N GLY A 3 -25.22 -0.45 -18.25
CA GLY A 3 -24.06 0.14 -17.65
C GLY A 3 -23.78 -0.53 -16.30
N SER A 4 -22.63 -1.20 -16.18
CA SER A 4 -22.16 -1.69 -14.90
C SER A 4 -21.97 -0.46 -14.01
N GLY A 5 -22.92 -0.22 -13.14
CA GLY A 5 -22.93 0.94 -12.23
C GLY A 5 -21.63 0.94 -11.43
N ARG A 6 -20.98 2.09 -11.32
CA ARG A 6 -19.77 2.30 -10.52
C ARG A 6 -19.98 1.79 -9.09
N LEU A 7 -19.02 1.05 -8.56
CA LEU A 7 -19.04 0.55 -7.18
C LEU A 7 -18.62 1.69 -6.22
N ALA A 8 -19.56 2.61 -5.95
CA ALA A 8 -19.29 3.85 -5.22
C ALA A 8 -18.87 3.62 -3.75
N LEU A 9 -19.25 2.46 -3.17
CA LEU A 9 -18.80 2.04 -1.85
C LEU A 9 -17.27 1.86 -1.80
N LEU A 10 -16.64 1.37 -2.88
CA LEU A 10 -15.17 1.23 -2.95
C LEU A 10 -14.48 2.59 -2.95
N ASP A 11 -15.08 3.59 -3.63
CA ASP A 11 -14.57 4.96 -3.55
C ASP A 11 -14.72 5.51 -2.13
N SER A 12 -15.84 5.24 -1.46
CA SER A 12 -16.06 5.64 -0.06
C SER A 12 -15.06 4.97 0.89
N LEU A 13 -14.78 3.67 0.70
CA LEU A 13 -13.79 2.94 1.49
C LEU A 13 -12.38 3.52 1.27
N ARG A 14 -12.02 3.84 0.02
CA ARG A 14 -10.74 4.48 -0.28
C ARG A 14 -10.62 5.86 0.38
N GLY A 15 -11.70 6.63 0.40
CA GLY A 15 -11.75 7.92 1.08
C GLY A 15 -11.60 7.81 2.60
N LEU A 16 -12.26 6.82 3.22
CA LEU A 16 -12.11 6.53 4.64
C LEU A 16 -10.65 6.16 4.97
N THR A 17 -10.04 5.32 4.14
CA THR A 17 -8.62 4.92 4.31
C THR A 17 -7.69 6.12 4.17
N LEU A 18 -7.99 7.07 3.27
CA LEU A 18 -7.25 8.35 3.14
C LEU A 18 -7.35 9.20 4.41
N ILE A 19 -8.54 9.34 4.99
CA ILE A 19 -8.70 10.07 6.26
C ILE A 19 -7.86 9.40 7.35
N SER A 20 -7.95 8.07 7.46
CA SER A 20 -7.16 7.30 8.42
C SER A 20 -5.65 7.51 8.23
N MET A 21 -5.17 7.55 6.99
CA MET A 21 -3.78 7.83 6.65
C MET A 21 -3.37 9.25 7.06
N ILE A 22 -4.18 10.26 6.73
CA ILE A 22 -3.90 11.66 7.09
C ILE A 22 -3.79 11.80 8.61
N LEU A 23 -4.70 11.19 9.35
CA LEU A 23 -4.67 11.20 10.83
C LEU A 23 -3.43 10.50 11.38
N PHE A 24 -3.02 9.36 10.78
CA PHE A 24 -1.81 8.66 11.18
C PHE A 24 -0.57 9.53 10.98
N HIS A 25 -0.45 10.21 9.82
CA HIS A 25 0.66 11.11 9.54
C HIS A 25 0.63 12.39 10.42
N ALA A 26 -0.56 12.93 10.71
CA ALA A 26 -0.68 14.02 11.67
C ALA A 26 -0.20 13.64 13.08
N CYS A 27 -0.46 12.39 13.51
CA CYS A 27 0.09 11.86 14.77
C CYS A 27 1.62 11.72 14.70
N TRP A 28 2.16 11.29 13.54
CA TRP A 28 3.59 11.21 13.30
C TRP A 28 4.25 12.60 13.44
N ASP A 29 3.69 13.61 12.76
CA ASP A 29 4.18 14.99 12.81
C ASP A 29 4.11 15.55 14.24
N ALA A 30 3.01 15.28 14.96
CA ALA A 30 2.88 15.71 16.36
C ALA A 30 3.96 15.13 17.26
N VAL A 31 4.27 13.83 17.10
CA VAL A 31 5.27 13.14 17.94
C VAL A 31 6.70 13.54 17.56
N TYR A 32 7.03 13.49 16.27
CA TYR A 32 8.42 13.63 15.82
C TYR A 32 8.82 15.06 15.49
N LEU A 33 7.89 15.89 14.99
CA LEU A 33 8.20 17.28 14.62
C LEU A 33 7.82 18.29 15.70
N LEU A 34 6.73 18.03 16.47
CA LEU A 34 6.27 18.94 17.53
C LEU A 34 6.66 18.46 18.95
N GLY A 35 7.25 17.26 19.08
CA GLY A 35 7.72 16.72 20.35
C GLY A 35 6.60 16.28 21.31
N ALA A 36 5.42 15.92 20.79
CA ALA A 36 4.33 15.41 21.62
C ALA A 36 4.70 14.08 22.28
N ASN A 37 4.54 13.99 23.59
CA ASN A 37 4.82 12.76 24.34
C ASN A 37 3.61 11.82 24.28
N TRP A 38 3.53 11.03 23.17
CA TRP A 38 2.49 10.02 22.94
C TRP A 38 3.08 8.61 22.86
N PRO A 39 3.34 7.93 23.99
CA PRO A 39 3.96 6.60 24.01
C PRO A 39 3.17 5.54 23.23
N TRP A 40 1.84 5.70 23.13
CA TRP A 40 0.98 4.79 22.36
C TRP A 40 1.32 4.74 20.87
N TYR A 41 1.90 5.83 20.32
CA TYR A 41 2.24 5.89 18.91
C TYR A 41 3.35 4.90 18.50
N GLY A 42 4.26 4.55 19.42
CA GLY A 42 5.24 3.47 19.25
C GLY A 42 4.70 2.06 19.58
N SER A 43 3.41 1.93 19.91
CA SER A 43 2.84 0.66 20.37
C SER A 43 2.44 -0.28 19.22
N ARG A 44 2.16 -1.54 19.58
CA ARG A 44 1.60 -2.53 18.65
C ARG A 44 0.26 -2.07 18.03
N ALA A 45 -0.54 -1.30 18.76
CA ALA A 45 -1.82 -0.78 18.25
C ALA A 45 -1.60 0.21 17.10
N ALA A 46 -0.66 1.15 17.24
CA ALA A 46 -0.31 2.08 16.17
C ALA A 46 0.26 1.35 14.93
N TYR A 47 1.11 0.33 15.15
CA TYR A 47 1.60 -0.53 14.06
C TYR A 47 0.45 -1.23 13.32
N ILE A 48 -0.52 -1.82 14.04
CA ILE A 48 -1.70 -2.47 13.42
C ILE A 48 -2.52 -1.43 12.65
N TRP A 49 -2.70 -0.24 13.19
CA TRP A 49 -3.39 0.85 12.51
C TRP A 49 -2.70 1.22 11.19
N GLN A 50 -1.38 1.46 11.20
CA GLN A 50 -0.58 1.70 9.99
C GLN A 50 -0.74 0.57 8.96
N GLN A 51 -0.58 -0.67 9.39
CA GLN A 51 -0.70 -1.83 8.49
C GLN A 51 -2.10 -1.93 7.89
N SER A 52 -3.16 -1.65 8.66
CA SER A 52 -4.54 -1.66 8.14
C SER A 52 -4.76 -0.65 7.03
N ILE A 53 -4.19 0.55 7.14
CA ILE A 53 -4.21 1.58 6.10
C ILE A 53 -3.49 1.08 4.84
N CYS A 54 -2.25 0.63 4.98
CA CYS A 54 -1.42 0.19 3.86
C CYS A 54 -2.03 -1.01 3.13
N TRP A 55 -2.47 -2.03 3.87
CA TRP A 55 -3.07 -3.22 3.27
C TRP A 55 -4.36 -2.88 2.53
N THR A 56 -5.19 -2.02 3.09
CA THR A 56 -6.44 -1.59 2.45
C THR A 56 -6.15 -0.87 1.13
N PHE A 57 -5.20 0.06 1.09
CA PHE A 57 -4.82 0.75 -0.14
C PHE A 57 -4.30 -0.20 -1.21
N ILE A 58 -3.40 -1.11 -0.84
CA ILE A 58 -2.78 -2.05 -1.77
C ILE A 58 -3.83 -3.03 -2.32
N LEU A 59 -4.66 -3.64 -1.43
CA LEU A 59 -5.73 -4.55 -1.83
C LEU A 59 -6.77 -3.87 -2.71
N LEU A 60 -7.25 -2.67 -2.33
CA LEU A 60 -8.22 -1.92 -3.14
C LEU A 60 -7.67 -1.52 -4.50
N SER A 61 -6.38 -1.19 -4.58
CA SER A 61 -5.75 -0.87 -5.86
C SER A 61 -5.75 -2.09 -6.78
N GLY A 62 -5.31 -3.26 -6.29
CA GLY A 62 -5.37 -4.51 -7.04
C GLY A 62 -6.79 -4.89 -7.45
N PHE A 63 -7.73 -4.81 -6.51
CA PHE A 63 -9.16 -5.11 -6.74
C PHE A 63 -9.78 -4.26 -7.86
N CYS A 64 -9.35 -3.01 -8.01
CA CYS A 64 -9.90 -2.09 -9.01
C CYS A 64 -9.29 -2.24 -10.42
N ILE A 65 -8.26 -3.07 -10.60
CA ILE A 65 -7.60 -3.27 -11.91
C ILE A 65 -8.57 -3.68 -13.02
N PRO A 66 -9.48 -4.67 -12.82
CA PRO A 66 -10.38 -5.10 -13.89
C PRO A 66 -11.31 -3.98 -14.42
N PHE A 67 -11.55 -2.93 -13.62
CA PHE A 67 -12.33 -1.75 -14.05
C PHE A 67 -11.52 -0.73 -14.86
N SER A 68 -10.19 -0.90 -14.95
CA SER A 68 -9.32 0.07 -15.60
C SER A 68 -9.13 -0.20 -17.07
N SER A 69 -9.65 0.69 -17.93
CA SER A 69 -9.43 0.65 -19.38
C SER A 69 -8.07 1.23 -19.82
N LYS A 70 -7.47 2.13 -19.01
CA LYS A 70 -6.22 2.85 -19.32
C LYS A 70 -5.12 2.51 -18.29
N LEU A 71 -4.92 1.19 -18.06
CA LEU A 71 -4.06 0.72 -16.98
C LEU A 71 -2.61 1.20 -17.10
N LEU A 72 -2.01 1.11 -18.30
CA LEU A 72 -0.64 1.58 -18.55
C LEU A 72 -0.47 3.07 -18.19
N ARG A 73 -1.36 3.93 -18.70
CA ARG A 73 -1.29 5.36 -18.43
C ARG A 73 -1.42 5.65 -16.94
N ARG A 74 -2.39 5.03 -16.26
CA ARG A 74 -2.58 5.21 -14.82
C ARG A 74 -1.40 4.69 -14.02
N GLY A 75 -0.82 3.54 -14.41
CA GLY A 75 0.38 3.00 -13.80
C GLY A 75 1.55 3.97 -13.89
N LEU A 76 1.77 4.58 -15.06
CA LEU A 76 2.81 5.61 -15.26
C LEU A 76 2.53 6.89 -14.45
N GLU A 77 1.26 7.34 -14.38
CA GLU A 77 0.88 8.52 -13.57
C GLU A 77 1.15 8.28 -12.07
N VAL A 78 0.78 7.11 -11.54
CA VAL A 78 0.99 6.78 -10.11
C VAL A 78 2.46 6.52 -9.81
N PHE A 79 3.18 5.82 -10.69
CA PHE A 79 4.62 5.60 -10.54
C PHE A 79 5.39 6.92 -10.60
N GLY A 80 5.06 7.78 -11.56
CA GLY A 80 5.65 9.12 -11.68
C GLY A 80 5.40 9.99 -10.47
N ALA A 81 4.18 9.93 -9.90
CA ALA A 81 3.86 10.60 -8.63
C ALA A 81 4.72 10.09 -7.47
N GLY A 82 4.93 8.76 -7.38
CA GLY A 82 5.83 8.17 -6.39
C GLY A 82 7.29 8.58 -6.59
N ALA A 83 7.76 8.62 -7.84
CA ALA A 83 9.11 9.10 -8.18
C ALA A 83 9.28 10.61 -7.83
N LEU A 84 8.24 11.42 -8.04
CA LEU A 84 8.24 12.82 -7.64
C LEU A 84 8.36 12.97 -6.11
N VAL A 85 7.58 12.22 -5.32
CA VAL A 85 7.70 12.22 -3.85
C VAL A 85 9.11 11.85 -3.43
N MET A 86 9.67 10.77 -4.00
CA MET A 86 11.03 10.35 -3.73
C MET A 86 12.05 11.47 -4.04
N ALA A 87 11.98 12.08 -5.21
CA ALA A 87 12.89 13.16 -5.60
C ALA A 87 12.79 14.36 -4.66
N VAL A 88 11.56 14.82 -4.37
CA VAL A 88 11.31 15.97 -3.50
C VAL A 88 11.81 15.70 -2.08
N THR A 89 11.50 14.54 -1.50
CA THR A 89 11.92 14.23 -0.13
C THR A 89 13.42 13.99 -0.02
N CYS A 90 14.06 13.35 -0.99
CA CYS A 90 15.52 13.17 -1.00
C CYS A 90 16.28 14.50 -1.09
N ILE A 91 15.70 15.52 -1.77
CA ILE A 91 16.35 16.83 -1.95
C ILE A 91 16.05 17.78 -0.78
N LEU A 92 14.77 17.85 -0.36
CA LEU A 92 14.32 18.85 0.62
C LEU A 92 14.30 18.34 2.06
N LEU A 93 14.15 17.04 2.27
CA LEU A 93 13.99 16.39 3.58
C LEU A 93 14.85 15.12 3.69
N PRO A 94 16.20 15.23 3.56
CA PRO A 94 17.07 14.05 3.49
C PRO A 94 17.00 13.15 4.73
N GLU A 95 16.70 13.70 5.91
CA GLU A 95 16.51 12.94 7.15
C GLU A 95 15.19 12.15 7.15
N ASP A 96 14.15 12.68 6.49
CA ASP A 96 12.82 12.07 6.39
C ASP A 96 12.50 11.59 4.96
N ARG A 97 13.56 11.25 4.19
CA ARG A 97 13.40 10.83 2.80
C ARG A 97 12.52 9.61 2.64
N VAL A 98 11.69 9.64 1.61
CA VAL A 98 10.86 8.53 1.16
C VAL A 98 11.50 7.92 -0.09
N VAL A 99 12.03 6.70 0.04
CA VAL A 99 12.61 5.94 -1.06
C VAL A 99 11.75 4.70 -1.30
N PHE A 100 11.21 4.56 -2.51
CA PHE A 100 10.30 3.47 -2.88
C PHE A 100 9.06 3.39 -1.98
N GLY A 101 8.33 4.52 -1.84
CA GLY A 101 7.08 4.59 -1.06
C GLY A 101 5.92 3.85 -1.72
N VAL A 102 4.77 3.84 -1.05
CA VAL A 102 3.57 3.08 -1.47
C VAL A 102 3.07 3.47 -2.88
N LEU A 103 3.22 4.73 -3.33
CA LEU A 103 2.86 5.11 -4.70
C LEU A 103 3.77 4.46 -5.74
N THR A 104 5.07 4.38 -5.47
CA THR A 104 6.02 3.68 -6.34
C THR A 104 5.64 2.20 -6.45
N LEU A 105 5.31 1.55 -5.33
CA LEU A 105 4.82 0.18 -5.32
C LEU A 105 3.54 0.02 -6.16
N ILE A 106 2.48 0.81 -5.87
CA ILE A 106 1.19 0.68 -6.56
C ILE A 106 1.36 0.93 -8.06
N GLY A 107 2.11 1.97 -8.44
CA GLY A 107 2.42 2.25 -9.85
C GLY A 107 3.13 1.09 -10.53
N SER A 108 4.13 0.51 -9.87
CA SER A 108 4.86 -0.68 -10.36
C SER A 108 3.96 -1.89 -10.54
N CYS A 109 3.11 -2.17 -9.53
CA CYS A 109 2.14 -3.27 -9.62
C CYS A 109 1.14 -3.05 -10.76
N MET A 110 0.65 -1.81 -10.97
CA MET A 110 -0.22 -1.49 -12.10
C MET A 110 0.48 -1.74 -13.45
N LEU A 111 1.74 -1.36 -13.59
CA LEU A 111 2.54 -1.59 -14.80
C LEU A 111 2.78 -3.10 -15.04
N LEU A 112 3.11 -3.86 -14.00
CA LEU A 112 3.25 -5.31 -14.07
C LEU A 112 1.94 -5.99 -14.48
N MET A 113 0.78 -5.48 -14.04
CA MET A 113 -0.52 -6.01 -14.41
C MET A 113 -0.88 -5.78 -15.88
N VAL A 114 -0.21 -4.89 -16.62
CA VAL A 114 -0.48 -4.71 -18.06
C VAL A 114 -0.31 -6.02 -18.85
N PRO A 115 0.81 -6.74 -18.75
CA PRO A 115 0.95 -8.06 -19.35
C PRO A 115 0.25 -9.17 -18.54
N LEU A 116 0.37 -9.14 -17.18
CA LEU A 116 -0.05 -10.25 -16.30
C LEU A 116 -1.56 -10.50 -16.33
N ARG A 117 -2.39 -9.46 -16.46
CA ARG A 117 -3.85 -9.64 -16.49
C ARG A 117 -4.30 -10.61 -17.58
N LYS A 118 -3.60 -10.67 -18.73
CA LYS A 118 -3.92 -11.60 -19.81
C LYS A 118 -3.76 -13.07 -19.42
N LEU A 119 -2.89 -13.35 -18.45
CA LEU A 119 -2.63 -14.68 -17.91
C LEU A 119 -3.55 -15.03 -16.74
N LEU A 120 -4.00 -14.00 -16.00
CA LEU A 120 -4.76 -14.14 -14.76
C LEU A 120 -6.28 -13.99 -14.97
N ASP A 121 -6.72 -13.27 -16.03
CA ASP A 121 -8.13 -12.99 -16.29
C ASP A 121 -8.99 -14.25 -16.46
N GLY A 122 -10.07 -14.33 -15.69
CA GLY A 122 -11.24 -15.17 -15.99
C GLY A 122 -11.09 -16.68 -15.92
N ASN A 123 -10.00 -17.20 -15.40
CA ASN A 123 -9.64 -18.63 -15.56
C ASN A 123 -10.30 -19.60 -14.56
N GLY A 124 -11.30 -19.19 -13.77
CA GLY A 124 -11.89 -20.05 -12.73
C GLY A 124 -10.93 -20.45 -11.59
N LYS A 125 -9.68 -19.96 -11.63
CA LYS A 125 -8.61 -20.28 -10.68
C LYS A 125 -8.41 -19.20 -9.61
N ALA A 126 -9.24 -18.15 -9.62
CA ALA A 126 -9.04 -16.98 -8.75
C ALA A 126 -8.90 -17.32 -7.27
N ALA A 127 -9.72 -18.26 -6.75
CA ALA A 127 -9.62 -18.70 -5.36
C ALA A 127 -8.28 -19.38 -5.05
N ILE A 128 -7.78 -20.22 -5.96
CA ILE A 128 -6.49 -20.90 -5.80
C ILE A 128 -5.37 -19.87 -5.86
N LEU A 129 -5.38 -18.97 -6.83
CA LEU A 129 -4.37 -17.92 -6.99
C LEU A 129 -4.37 -16.97 -5.79
N PHE A 130 -5.54 -16.61 -5.27
CA PHE A 130 -5.65 -15.82 -4.04
C PHE A 130 -4.94 -16.50 -2.87
N ILE A 131 -5.17 -17.80 -2.66
CA ILE A 131 -4.53 -18.56 -1.58
C ILE A 131 -3.01 -18.64 -1.82
N VAL A 132 -2.57 -18.90 -3.05
CA VAL A 132 -1.14 -18.93 -3.40
C VAL A 132 -0.47 -17.58 -3.11
N PHE A 133 -1.05 -16.48 -3.58
CA PHE A 133 -0.49 -15.14 -3.34
C PHE A 133 -0.54 -14.75 -1.87
N ALA A 134 -1.58 -15.13 -1.12
CA ALA A 134 -1.65 -14.92 0.32
C ALA A 134 -0.54 -15.68 1.07
N ILE A 135 -0.30 -16.93 0.71
CA ILE A 135 0.81 -17.73 1.27
C ILE A 135 2.15 -17.06 0.93
N LEU A 136 2.36 -16.68 -0.33
CA LEU A 136 3.59 -16.01 -0.75
C LEU A 136 3.79 -14.68 -0.01
N PHE A 137 2.73 -13.88 0.15
CA PHE A 137 2.81 -12.65 0.94
C PHE A 137 3.27 -12.91 2.38
N ILE A 138 2.69 -13.92 3.03
CA ILE A 138 3.05 -14.30 4.41
C ILE A 138 4.49 -14.79 4.49
N LEU A 139 4.90 -15.67 3.60
CA LEU A 139 6.24 -16.23 3.59
C LEU A 139 7.33 -15.19 3.32
N PHE A 140 7.07 -14.26 2.39
CA PHE A 140 8.00 -13.21 2.01
C PHE A 140 7.89 -11.94 2.86
N LYS A 141 7.02 -11.90 3.89
CA LYS A 141 6.80 -10.69 4.70
C LYS A 141 8.08 -10.15 5.35
N ASP A 142 8.99 -11.03 5.67
CA ASP A 142 10.25 -10.70 6.34
C ASP A 142 11.46 -10.63 5.39
N VAL A 143 11.22 -10.65 4.06
CA VAL A 143 12.27 -10.59 3.05
C VAL A 143 13.19 -9.37 3.20
N ASN A 144 12.63 -8.23 3.58
CA ASN A 144 13.40 -7.00 3.82
C ASN A 144 14.38 -7.12 5.00
N TYR A 145 14.22 -8.12 5.86
CA TYR A 145 15.06 -8.42 7.02
C TYR A 145 15.95 -9.67 6.83
N GLY A 146 16.06 -10.17 5.61
CA GLY A 146 16.93 -11.31 5.30
C GLY A 146 16.33 -12.67 5.55
N GLU A 147 15.01 -12.78 5.81
CA GLU A 147 14.36 -14.03 6.13
C GLU A 147 13.13 -14.28 5.22
N ILE A 148 12.94 -15.56 4.84
CA ILE A 148 11.71 -16.07 4.21
C ILE A 148 11.16 -17.17 5.09
N GLY A 149 9.85 -17.17 5.39
CA GLY A 149 9.22 -18.24 6.16
C GLY A 149 8.04 -17.80 7.02
N THR A 150 7.86 -18.45 8.17
CA THR A 150 6.71 -18.27 9.05
C THR A 150 6.89 -17.19 10.12
N GLY A 151 7.90 -16.32 10.00
CA GLY A 151 8.22 -15.28 10.99
C GLY A 151 7.03 -14.38 11.31
N MET A 152 6.30 -13.93 10.29
CA MET A 152 5.08 -13.14 10.47
C MET A 152 4.00 -13.91 11.24
N LEU A 153 3.74 -15.16 10.88
CA LEU A 153 2.74 -16.00 11.54
C LEU A 153 3.09 -16.24 13.01
N HIS A 154 4.36 -16.53 13.30
CA HIS A 154 4.85 -16.70 14.66
C HIS A 154 4.63 -15.45 15.52
N ARG A 155 4.84 -14.25 14.96
CA ARG A 155 4.56 -12.98 15.68
C ARG A 155 3.08 -12.77 16.00
N ILE A 156 2.17 -13.26 15.14
CA ILE A 156 0.71 -13.15 15.34
C ILE A 156 0.23 -14.26 16.26
N VAL A 157 0.65 -15.48 16.00
CA VAL A 157 0.27 -16.71 16.73
C VAL A 157 1.54 -17.43 17.19
N PRO A 158 2.01 -17.18 18.42
CA PRO A 158 3.27 -17.77 18.93
C PRO A 158 3.29 -19.31 18.97
N ALA A 159 2.12 -19.96 18.94
CA ALA A 159 2.00 -21.41 18.83
C ALA A 159 2.51 -21.97 17.48
N ILE A 160 2.57 -21.14 16.43
CA ILE A 160 3.15 -21.55 15.14
C ILE A 160 4.68 -21.43 15.24
N PRO A 161 5.44 -22.51 14.94
CA PRO A 161 6.91 -22.45 15.03
C PRO A 161 7.48 -21.46 14.03
N LYS A 162 8.53 -20.71 14.45
CA LYS A 162 9.29 -19.83 13.56
C LYS A 162 10.21 -20.70 12.68
N LEU A 163 9.79 -20.98 11.46
CA LEU A 163 10.57 -21.67 10.43
C LEU A 163 10.99 -20.63 9.40
N THR A 164 12.27 -20.25 9.36
CA THR A 164 12.79 -19.26 8.43
C THR A 164 14.05 -19.76 7.74
N ILE A 165 14.20 -19.35 6.49
CA ILE A 165 15.40 -19.56 5.67
C ILE A 165 16.06 -18.20 5.51
N ARG A 166 17.34 -18.08 5.78
CA ARG A 166 18.11 -16.87 5.54
C ARG A 166 18.41 -16.71 4.05
N ILE A 167 18.24 -15.49 3.58
CA ILE A 167 18.55 -15.09 2.22
C ILE A 167 20.05 -14.70 2.16
N PRO A 168 20.78 -15.08 1.10
CA PRO A 168 22.18 -14.67 0.94
C PRO A 168 22.36 -13.15 0.95
N GLU A 169 23.29 -12.64 1.75
CA GLU A 169 23.59 -11.21 1.89
C GLU A 169 23.96 -10.54 0.56
N ALA A 170 24.56 -11.29 -0.37
CA ALA A 170 24.90 -10.81 -1.70
C ALA A 170 23.71 -10.24 -2.51
N LEU A 171 22.46 -10.60 -2.15
CA LEU A 171 21.27 -10.03 -2.77
C LEU A 171 20.94 -8.62 -2.26
N TYR A 172 21.48 -8.21 -1.11
CA TYR A 172 21.20 -6.92 -0.45
C TYR A 172 22.28 -5.88 -0.83
N ALA A 173 22.47 -5.63 -2.14
CA ALA A 173 23.66 -4.98 -2.65
C ALA A 173 23.49 -3.48 -2.96
N ASN A 174 22.31 -3.04 -3.40
CA ASN A 174 22.14 -1.69 -3.94
C ASN A 174 20.64 -1.25 -3.99
N LEU A 175 20.38 -0.04 -4.54
CA LEU A 175 19.02 0.51 -4.68
C LEU A 175 18.11 -0.33 -5.59
N ALA A 176 18.65 -0.97 -6.62
CA ALA A 176 17.82 -1.81 -7.49
C ALA A 176 17.35 -3.06 -6.75
N THR A 177 18.20 -3.66 -5.93
CA THR A 177 17.83 -4.78 -5.07
C THR A 177 16.89 -4.33 -3.94
N ALA A 178 17.08 -3.13 -3.38
CA ALA A 178 16.14 -2.54 -2.44
C ALA A 178 14.74 -2.38 -3.05
N TYR A 179 14.65 -1.89 -4.29
CA TYR A 179 13.35 -1.78 -4.97
C TYR A 179 12.61 -3.13 -5.07
N LEU A 180 13.35 -4.22 -5.27
CA LEU A 180 12.79 -5.57 -5.35
C LEU A 180 12.39 -6.14 -3.97
N GLY A 181 13.02 -5.70 -2.88
CA GLY A 181 12.76 -6.20 -1.52
C GLY A 181 14.02 -6.60 -0.75
N PHE A 182 15.20 -6.32 -1.29
CA PHE A 182 16.50 -6.67 -0.71
C PHE A 182 17.33 -5.41 -0.42
N PRO A 183 16.96 -4.59 0.59
CA PRO A 183 17.63 -3.34 0.89
C PRO A 183 19.03 -3.59 1.47
N PRO A 184 20.08 -2.85 1.03
CA PRO A 184 21.39 -2.90 1.67
C PRO A 184 21.34 -2.41 3.13
N ALA A 185 22.36 -2.71 3.90
CA ALA A 185 22.38 -2.45 5.35
C ALA A 185 22.28 -0.95 5.71
N ASP A 186 22.76 -0.06 4.85
CA ASP A 186 22.70 1.40 4.99
C ASP A 186 21.45 2.04 4.39
N PHE A 187 20.51 1.22 3.89
CA PHE A 187 19.28 1.71 3.29
C PHE A 187 18.34 2.27 4.35
N TYR A 188 17.87 3.50 4.11
CA TYR A 188 16.90 4.16 4.97
C TYR A 188 15.79 4.82 4.16
N SER A 189 14.56 4.66 4.62
CA SER A 189 13.36 5.32 4.11
C SER A 189 12.28 5.36 5.19
N THR A 190 11.59 6.48 5.33
CA THR A 190 10.48 6.64 6.29
C THR A 190 9.19 5.95 5.84
N ASP A 191 9.03 5.73 4.52
CA ASP A 191 7.89 5.02 3.91
C ASP A 191 8.42 4.06 2.85
N TYR A 192 8.81 2.84 3.26
CA TYR A 192 9.39 1.85 2.37
C TYR A 192 8.43 0.72 2.06
N PHE A 193 8.09 0.61 0.77
CA PHE A 193 7.26 -0.45 0.19
C PHE A 193 7.93 -1.04 -1.04
N SER A 194 8.74 -2.06 -0.82
CA SER A 194 9.39 -2.83 -1.89
C SER A 194 8.39 -3.64 -2.71
N LEU A 195 8.80 -4.07 -3.89
CA LEU A 195 7.95 -4.90 -4.74
C LEU A 195 7.60 -6.23 -4.03
N LEU A 196 8.58 -6.91 -3.44
CA LEU A 196 8.35 -8.04 -2.55
C LEU A 196 8.34 -7.56 -1.09
N PRO A 197 7.38 -7.98 -0.29
CA PRO A 197 6.29 -8.94 -0.53
C PRO A 197 4.99 -8.30 -1.06
N TRP A 198 4.93 -6.97 -1.17
CA TRP A 198 3.69 -6.22 -1.31
C TRP A 198 2.95 -6.46 -2.63
N ASN A 199 3.68 -6.83 -3.69
CA ASN A 199 3.05 -7.22 -4.96
C ASN A 199 2.13 -8.45 -4.78
N PHE A 200 2.45 -9.39 -3.89
CA PHE A 200 1.58 -10.53 -3.63
C PHE A 200 0.26 -10.08 -2.97
N LEU A 201 0.30 -9.13 -2.06
CA LEU A 201 -0.91 -8.56 -1.46
C LEU A 201 -1.76 -7.82 -2.52
N TYR A 202 -1.10 -7.11 -3.45
CA TYR A 202 -1.77 -6.47 -4.56
C TYR A 202 -2.48 -7.49 -5.46
N LEU A 203 -1.82 -8.61 -5.78
CA LEU A 203 -2.39 -9.72 -6.54
C LEU A 203 -3.54 -10.39 -5.79
N CYS A 204 -3.48 -10.51 -4.46
CA CYS A 204 -4.64 -10.93 -3.67
C CYS A 204 -5.85 -10.02 -3.90
N GLY A 205 -5.65 -8.71 -3.95
CA GLY A 205 -6.71 -7.76 -4.27
C GLY A 205 -7.32 -8.01 -5.66
N TYR A 206 -6.48 -8.28 -6.65
CA TYR A 206 -6.91 -8.59 -8.02
C TYR A 206 -7.75 -9.89 -8.08
N GLU A 207 -7.28 -10.96 -7.44
CA GLU A 207 -8.01 -12.23 -7.43
C GLU A 207 -9.30 -12.14 -6.61
N LEU A 208 -9.32 -11.34 -5.54
CA LEU A 208 -10.52 -11.08 -4.74
C LEU A 208 -11.64 -10.48 -5.61
N HIS A 209 -11.31 -9.62 -6.59
CA HIS A 209 -12.29 -9.12 -7.55
C HIS A 209 -12.99 -10.28 -8.28
N TRP A 210 -12.23 -11.23 -8.82
CA TRP A 210 -12.77 -12.33 -9.60
C TRP A 210 -13.58 -13.30 -8.74
N ILE A 211 -13.14 -13.55 -7.50
CA ILE A 211 -13.89 -14.35 -6.51
C ILE A 211 -15.25 -13.72 -6.23
N LEU A 212 -15.27 -12.42 -5.88
CA LEU A 212 -16.53 -11.73 -5.56
C LEU A 212 -17.43 -11.57 -6.79
N LYS A 213 -16.85 -11.44 -7.98
CA LYS A 213 -17.61 -11.43 -9.23
C LYS A 213 -18.28 -12.78 -9.48
N ALA A 214 -17.55 -13.88 -9.35
CA ALA A 214 -18.07 -15.23 -9.53
C ALA A 214 -19.17 -15.55 -8.48
N ALA A 215 -19.06 -15.03 -7.28
CA ALA A 215 -20.07 -15.15 -6.21
C ALA A 215 -21.28 -14.21 -6.40
N GLY A 216 -21.34 -13.37 -7.45
CA GLY A 216 -22.42 -12.42 -7.69
C GLY A 216 -22.44 -11.23 -6.71
N VAL A 217 -21.44 -11.11 -5.84
CA VAL A 217 -21.37 -10.05 -4.81
C VAL A 217 -21.23 -8.67 -5.45
N LEU A 218 -20.55 -8.56 -6.60
CA LEU A 218 -20.35 -7.27 -7.29
C LEU A 218 -21.64 -6.67 -7.84
N ASP A 219 -22.71 -7.46 -7.97
CA ASP A 219 -24.03 -7.00 -8.42
C ASP A 219 -24.89 -6.48 -7.26
N ALA A 220 -24.46 -6.65 -6.02
CA ALA A 220 -25.19 -6.26 -4.83
C ALA A 220 -25.46 -4.74 -4.81
N PRO A 221 -26.72 -4.28 -4.58
CA PRO A 221 -27.08 -2.86 -4.58
C PRO A 221 -26.30 -2.03 -3.54
N ILE A 222 -25.89 -2.65 -2.45
CA ILE A 222 -25.11 -1.98 -1.39
C ILE A 222 -23.78 -1.40 -1.92
N LEU A 223 -23.13 -2.06 -2.89
CA LEU A 223 -21.86 -1.60 -3.46
C LEU A 223 -22.01 -0.34 -4.32
N ARG A 224 -23.22 -0.01 -4.74
CA ARG A 224 -23.55 1.21 -5.49
C ARG A 224 -23.87 2.39 -4.59
N LYS A 225 -24.12 2.16 -3.29
CA LYS A 225 -24.33 3.24 -2.31
C LYS A 225 -23.03 4.00 -2.09
N GLU A 226 -23.12 5.33 -1.99
CA GLU A 226 -21.98 6.18 -1.70
C GLU A 226 -22.22 6.99 -0.43
N ILE A 227 -21.13 7.20 0.32
CA ILE A 227 -21.03 8.25 1.32
C ILE A 227 -20.33 9.40 0.61
N ARG A 228 -21.10 10.40 0.14
CA ARG A 228 -20.64 11.45 -0.79
C ARG A 228 -19.29 12.07 -0.44
N PRO A 229 -19.02 12.55 0.80
CA PRO A 229 -17.72 13.13 1.15
C PRO A 229 -16.56 12.14 0.98
N LEU A 230 -16.75 10.91 1.46
CA LEU A 230 -15.73 9.85 1.37
C LEU A 230 -15.49 9.43 -0.08
N ALA A 231 -16.56 9.26 -0.85
CA ALA A 231 -16.46 8.89 -2.26
C ALA A 231 -15.77 9.99 -3.08
N PHE A 232 -16.00 11.27 -2.77
CA PHE A 232 -15.25 12.38 -3.38
C PHE A 232 -13.75 12.28 -3.09
N MET A 233 -13.37 12.06 -1.83
CA MET A 233 -11.96 11.85 -1.45
C MET A 233 -11.36 10.64 -2.15
N GLY A 234 -12.07 9.52 -2.18
CA GLY A 234 -11.60 8.31 -2.85
C GLY A 234 -11.39 8.47 -4.36
N ARG A 235 -12.24 9.26 -5.03
CA ARG A 235 -12.08 9.59 -6.46
C ARG A 235 -10.86 10.45 -6.74
N ASN A 236 -10.49 11.34 -5.80
CA ASN A 236 -9.36 12.26 -5.90
C ASN A 236 -8.15 11.76 -5.09
N SER A 237 -8.08 10.46 -4.83
CA SER A 237 -7.13 9.87 -3.87
C SER A 237 -5.66 10.20 -4.17
N LEU A 238 -5.24 10.23 -5.45
CA LEU A 238 -3.85 10.54 -5.80
C LEU A 238 -3.48 11.97 -5.44
N VAL A 239 -4.34 12.94 -5.75
CA VAL A 239 -4.09 14.36 -5.45
C VAL A 239 -4.07 14.59 -3.94
N ILE A 240 -5.05 14.03 -3.23
CA ILE A 240 -5.13 14.16 -1.76
C ILE A 240 -3.91 13.49 -1.12
N TYR A 241 -3.49 12.33 -1.62
CA TYR A 241 -2.28 11.64 -1.16
C TYR A 241 -1.03 12.52 -1.36
N LEU A 242 -0.87 13.17 -2.51
CA LEU A 242 0.29 14.03 -2.76
C LEU A 242 0.30 15.30 -1.89
N LEU A 243 -0.88 15.85 -1.59
CA LEU A 243 -0.99 17.10 -0.86
C LEU A 243 -1.04 16.97 0.65
N HIS A 244 -1.38 15.78 1.20
CA HIS A 244 -1.61 15.66 2.64
C HIS A 244 -0.39 16.03 3.47
N GLN A 245 0.80 15.51 3.15
CA GLN A 245 2.00 15.76 3.93
C GLN A 245 2.52 17.22 3.80
N PRO A 246 2.58 17.81 2.60
CA PRO A 246 2.85 19.25 2.47
C PRO A 246 1.90 20.13 3.29
N VAL A 247 0.60 19.80 3.33
CA VAL A 247 -0.38 20.55 4.12
C VAL A 247 -0.15 20.37 5.61
N LEU A 248 0.06 19.14 6.08
CA LEU A 248 0.37 18.85 7.49
C LEU A 248 1.66 19.56 7.92
N TYR A 249 2.70 19.52 7.10
CA TYR A 249 3.97 20.18 7.38
C TYR A 249 3.83 21.71 7.46
N LEU A 250 2.97 22.30 6.62
CA LEU A 250 2.64 23.73 6.73
C LEU A 250 2.01 24.06 8.08
N PHE A 251 1.12 23.20 8.61
CA PHE A 251 0.57 23.41 9.96
C PHE A 251 1.64 23.32 11.04
N VAL A 252 2.62 22.42 10.91
CA VAL A 252 3.77 22.33 11.84
C VAL A 252 4.58 23.63 11.82
N LEU A 253 4.89 24.16 10.63
CA LEU A 253 5.62 25.42 10.47
C LEU A 253 4.88 26.61 11.10
N LEU A 254 3.58 26.72 10.83
CA LEU A 254 2.73 27.79 11.40
C LEU A 254 2.67 27.68 12.92
N TYR A 255 2.50 26.49 13.47
CA TYR A 255 2.50 26.28 14.92
C TYR A 255 3.82 26.72 15.55
N ASN A 256 4.96 26.36 14.97
CA ASN A 256 6.28 26.76 15.47
C ASN A 256 6.55 28.25 15.34
N ALA A 257 5.98 28.93 14.32
CA ALA A 257 6.10 30.38 14.14
C ALA A 257 5.24 31.18 15.13
N LEU A 258 4.18 30.61 15.67
CA LEU A 258 3.26 31.25 16.63
C LEU A 258 3.64 30.99 18.10
N LYS A 259 4.58 30.11 18.37
CA LYS A 259 5.08 29.75 19.71
C LYS A 259 6.29 30.58 20.07
#